data_5bb5b7ed89456759d4e892603f666064
#
_entry.id   5bb5b7ed89456759d4e892603f666064
#
_cell.length_a   1.000
_cell.length_b   1.000
_cell.length_c   1.000
_cell.angle_alpha   90.00
_cell.angle_beta   90.00
_cell.angle_gamma   90.00
#
_symmetry.space_group_name_H-M   'P 1'
#
loop_
_entity.id
_entity.type
_entity.pdbx_description
1 polymer ?
#
loop_
_entity_poly.entity_id
_entity_poly.type
_entity_poly.pdbx_seq_one_letter_code
_entity_poly.pdbx_strand_id
1 'polypeptide(L)'
;MSRQQNIGVAQKLLEGIGSGRDPAEIAALFDADVIFEIQGDDGVLPWIGRRTGRQAIADFIRDIRTLTEPVTFDVEDILASENRAAIIGALQTRIKATGKIIATQFAIILTVTGDAVTRFQMLEDSFGVSKAART
;
A
#
# COMPACT_ATOMS: atom_id res chain seq x y z
N MET A 1 -5.86 9.30 -18.16
CA MET A 1 -6.31 7.90 -18.29
C MET A 1 -7.79 7.76 -18.04
N SER A 2 -8.40 6.69 -18.53
CA SER A 2 -9.81 6.43 -18.26
C SER A 2 -9.99 5.76 -16.89
N ARG A 3 -11.23 5.79 -16.41
CA ARG A 3 -11.61 5.06 -15.20
C ARG A 3 -11.23 3.59 -15.28
N GLN A 4 -11.51 2.95 -16.42
CA GLN A 4 -11.24 1.54 -16.62
C GLN A 4 -9.75 1.22 -16.60
N GLN A 5 -8.94 2.07 -17.20
CA GLN A 5 -7.49 1.95 -17.15
C GLN A 5 -6.97 2.08 -15.71
N ASN A 6 -7.54 2.99 -14.93
CA ASN A 6 -7.14 3.19 -13.53
C ASN A 6 -7.55 1.99 -12.65
N ILE A 7 -8.69 1.37 -12.90
CA ILE A 7 -9.05 0.10 -12.26
C ILE A 7 -8.01 -0.96 -12.58
N GLY A 8 -7.59 -1.05 -13.85
CA GLY A 8 -6.56 -1.98 -14.29
C GLY A 8 -5.20 -1.77 -13.61
N VAL A 9 -4.83 -0.52 -13.38
CA VAL A 9 -3.60 -0.18 -12.66
C VAL A 9 -3.68 -0.70 -11.21
N ALA A 10 -4.81 -0.47 -10.54
CA ALA A 10 -5.02 -0.97 -9.17
C ALA A 10 -4.96 -2.50 -9.12
N GLN A 11 -5.58 -3.18 -10.08
CA GLN A 11 -5.56 -4.64 -10.17
C GLN A 11 -4.15 -5.17 -10.37
N LYS A 12 -3.36 -4.53 -11.24
CA LYS A 12 -1.96 -4.91 -11.47
C LYS A 12 -1.12 -4.77 -10.22
N LEU A 13 -1.31 -3.71 -9.46
CA LEU A 13 -0.59 -3.50 -8.21
C LEU A 13 -0.90 -4.62 -7.20
N LEU A 14 -2.18 -4.91 -7.01
CA LEU A 14 -2.61 -5.96 -6.09
C LEU A 14 -2.11 -7.33 -6.50
N GLU A 15 -2.18 -7.66 -7.79
CA GLU A 15 -1.68 -8.92 -8.32
C GLU A 15 -0.18 -9.05 -8.12
N GLY A 16 0.59 -7.99 -8.40
CA GLY A 16 2.04 -8.00 -8.23
C GLY A 16 2.45 -8.25 -6.80
N ILE A 17 1.80 -7.58 -5.85
CA ILE A 17 2.09 -7.75 -4.42
C ILE A 17 1.70 -9.16 -3.97
N GLY A 18 0.53 -9.63 -4.35
CA GLY A 18 0.01 -10.93 -3.92
C GLY A 18 0.72 -12.13 -4.55
N SER A 19 1.25 -11.99 -5.75
CA SER A 19 1.95 -13.08 -6.45
C SER A 19 3.44 -13.19 -6.07
N GLY A 20 3.95 -12.30 -5.22
CA GLY A 20 5.35 -12.32 -4.81
C GLY A 20 6.30 -11.75 -5.86
N ARG A 21 5.82 -10.92 -6.77
CA ARG A 21 6.65 -10.28 -7.79
C ARG A 21 7.74 -9.42 -7.15
N ASP A 22 8.89 -9.31 -7.82
CA ASP A 22 10.02 -8.50 -7.36
C ASP A 22 9.58 -7.07 -7.05
N PRO A 23 9.94 -6.53 -5.86
CA PRO A 23 9.58 -5.15 -5.50
C PRO A 23 9.95 -4.10 -6.53
N ALA A 24 11.11 -4.23 -7.19
CA ALA A 24 11.54 -3.30 -8.22
C ALA A 24 10.62 -3.34 -9.46
N GLU A 25 10.11 -4.51 -9.82
CA GLU A 25 9.16 -4.65 -10.93
C GLU A 25 7.83 -3.98 -10.60
N ILE A 26 7.35 -4.12 -9.37
CA ILE A 26 6.13 -3.47 -8.90
C ILE A 26 6.34 -1.96 -8.89
N ALA A 27 7.48 -1.50 -8.38
CA ALA A 27 7.82 -0.07 -8.31
C ALA A 27 7.87 0.57 -9.70
N ALA A 28 8.16 -0.21 -10.75
CA ALA A 28 8.19 0.30 -12.12
C ALA A 28 6.82 0.77 -12.64
N LEU A 29 5.73 0.38 -11.99
CA LEU A 29 4.38 0.88 -12.30
C LEU A 29 4.19 2.35 -11.88
N PHE A 30 5.09 2.87 -11.08
CA PHE A 30 5.00 4.19 -10.46
C PHE A 30 5.90 5.18 -11.18
N ASP A 31 5.54 6.46 -11.09
CA ASP A 31 6.39 7.54 -11.58
C ASP A 31 7.71 7.59 -10.80
N ALA A 32 8.78 8.08 -11.45
CA ALA A 32 10.10 8.17 -10.82
C ALA A 32 10.07 9.05 -9.55
N ASP A 33 9.20 10.05 -9.52
CA ASP A 33 9.06 10.99 -8.40
C ASP A 33 7.79 10.74 -7.58
N VAL A 34 7.29 9.51 -7.57
CA VAL A 34 6.05 9.16 -6.88
C VAL A 34 6.08 9.60 -5.41
N ILE A 35 4.96 10.14 -4.94
CA ILE A 35 4.77 10.45 -3.53
C ILE A 35 4.14 9.24 -2.86
N PHE A 36 4.83 8.72 -1.86
CA PHE A 36 4.36 7.60 -1.03
C PHE A 36 4.02 8.12 0.35
N GLU A 37 2.78 7.87 0.81
CA GLU A 37 2.36 8.36 2.11
C GLU A 37 1.46 7.34 2.81
N ILE A 38 1.88 6.93 4.00
CA ILE A 38 1.05 6.20 4.95
C ILE A 38 1.10 6.96 6.25
N GLN A 39 0.01 7.63 6.59
CA GLN A 39 -0.08 8.42 7.82
C GLN A 39 -0.18 7.51 9.03
N GLY A 40 0.46 7.91 10.12
CA GLY A 40 0.41 7.17 11.35
C GLY A 40 1.47 7.63 12.35
N ASP A 41 1.81 6.73 13.26
CA ASP A 41 2.81 6.96 14.30
C ASP A 41 4.20 6.74 13.71
N ASP A 42 4.87 7.82 13.35
CA ASP A 42 6.19 7.78 12.71
C ASP A 42 7.20 7.02 13.56
N GLY A 43 7.98 6.16 12.92
CA GLY A 43 9.04 5.41 13.57
C GLY A 43 8.61 4.08 14.18
N VAL A 44 7.31 3.81 14.27
CA VAL A 44 6.80 2.54 14.83
C VAL A 44 6.97 1.39 13.83
N LEU A 45 6.85 1.68 12.54
CA LEU A 45 7.13 0.75 11.44
C LEU A 45 7.85 1.51 10.32
N PRO A 46 8.72 0.85 9.53
CA PRO A 46 9.57 1.55 8.56
C PRO A 46 8.80 2.31 7.46
N TRP A 47 7.59 1.84 7.12
CA TRP A 47 6.83 2.42 6.01
C TRP A 47 5.87 3.54 6.40
N ILE A 48 5.76 3.87 7.68
CA ILE A 48 4.89 4.95 8.11
C ILE A 48 5.56 6.29 7.89
N GLY A 49 4.84 7.21 7.26
CA GLY A 49 5.32 8.55 6.95
C GLY A 49 5.20 8.88 5.48
N ARG A 50 5.90 9.92 5.07
CA ARG A 50 5.89 10.39 3.68
C ARG A 50 7.29 10.28 3.08
N ARG A 51 7.37 9.71 1.89
CA ARG A 51 8.61 9.55 1.13
C ARG A 51 8.35 9.80 -0.35
N THR A 52 9.41 9.99 -1.12
CA THR A 52 9.31 10.18 -2.56
C THR A 52 10.21 9.19 -3.29
N GLY A 53 9.79 8.81 -4.51
CA GLY A 53 10.57 7.98 -5.41
C GLY A 53 10.19 6.50 -5.39
N ARG A 54 10.53 5.82 -6.46
CA ARG A 54 10.25 4.38 -6.64
C ARG A 54 10.88 3.52 -5.56
N GLN A 55 12.02 3.94 -5.03
CA GLN A 55 12.68 3.18 -3.96
C GLN A 55 11.81 3.07 -2.72
N ALA A 56 11.01 4.12 -2.41
CA ALA A 56 10.08 4.08 -1.29
C ALA A 56 9.03 2.96 -1.48
N ILE A 57 8.55 2.77 -2.71
CA ILE A 57 7.60 1.69 -3.03
C ILE A 57 8.26 0.32 -2.88
N ALA A 58 9.46 0.16 -3.44
CA ALA A 58 10.19 -1.11 -3.36
C ALA A 58 10.52 -1.47 -1.91
N ASP A 59 10.97 -0.50 -1.12
CA ASP A 59 11.28 -0.69 0.30
C ASP A 59 10.02 -1.10 1.09
N PHE A 60 8.89 -0.45 0.83
CA PHE A 60 7.61 -0.79 1.47
C PHE A 60 7.23 -2.25 1.21
N ILE A 61 7.28 -2.68 -0.05
CA ILE A 61 6.90 -4.05 -0.43
C ILE A 61 7.86 -5.06 0.20
N ARG A 62 9.16 -4.80 0.16
CA ARG A 62 10.16 -5.63 0.80
C ARG A 62 9.91 -5.74 2.31
N ASP A 63 9.66 -4.61 2.96
CA ASP A 63 9.51 -4.56 4.42
C ASP A 63 8.24 -5.24 4.90
N ILE A 64 7.11 -5.07 4.22
CA ILE A 64 5.88 -5.77 4.59
C ILE A 64 6.02 -7.28 4.44
N ARG A 65 6.73 -7.74 3.41
CA ARG A 65 6.98 -9.18 3.20
C ARG A 65 7.92 -9.77 4.23
N THR A 66 8.86 -8.96 4.74
CA THR A 66 9.88 -9.40 5.69
C THR A 66 9.40 -9.29 7.13
N LEU A 67 8.72 -8.21 7.48
CA LEU A 67 8.40 -7.86 8.87
C LEU A 67 6.98 -8.25 9.27
N THR A 68 6.15 -8.65 8.32
CA THR A 68 4.76 -9.02 8.60
C THR A 68 4.38 -10.36 7.94
N GLU A 69 3.29 -10.94 8.46
CA GLU A 69 2.65 -12.11 7.86
C GLU A 69 1.19 -11.77 7.57
N PRO A 70 0.75 -11.89 6.30
CA PRO A 70 -0.66 -11.66 5.99
C PRO A 70 -1.52 -12.77 6.60
N VAL A 71 -2.61 -12.38 7.27
CA VAL A 71 -3.61 -13.32 7.80
C VAL A 71 -4.81 -13.32 6.87
N THR A 72 -5.39 -12.13 6.61
CA THR A 72 -6.44 -11.95 5.61
C THR A 72 -6.21 -10.64 4.87
N PHE A 73 -6.64 -10.61 3.61
CA PHE A 73 -6.60 -9.40 2.79
C PHE A 73 -7.79 -9.45 1.85
N ASP A 74 -8.83 -8.69 2.18
CA ASP A 74 -10.09 -8.72 1.45
C ASP A 74 -10.33 -7.38 0.75
N VAL A 75 -10.34 -7.40 -0.58
CA VAL A 75 -10.70 -6.22 -1.37
C VAL A 75 -12.21 -6.24 -1.56
N GLU A 76 -12.88 -5.24 -1.02
CA GLU A 76 -14.33 -5.11 -1.11
C GLU A 76 -14.75 -4.38 -2.38
N ASP A 77 -13.96 -3.39 -2.81
CA ASP A 77 -14.31 -2.58 -3.96
C ASP A 77 -13.07 -1.91 -4.55
N ILE A 78 -13.13 -1.64 -5.86
CA ILE A 78 -12.16 -0.79 -6.56
C ILE A 78 -12.95 0.27 -7.29
N LEU A 79 -12.82 1.51 -6.86
CA LEU A 79 -13.49 2.66 -7.44
C LEU A 79 -12.47 3.50 -8.22
N ALA A 80 -12.90 4.10 -9.32
CA ALA A 80 -12.00 4.91 -10.09
C ALA A 80 -12.68 6.11 -10.70
N SER A 81 -11.92 7.17 -10.84
CA SER A 81 -12.21 8.36 -11.64
C SER A 81 -11.21 8.42 -12.79
N GLU A 82 -11.19 9.52 -13.52
CA GLU A 82 -10.25 9.71 -14.63
C GLU A 82 -8.80 9.85 -14.18
N ASN A 83 -8.56 10.22 -12.92
CA ASN A 83 -7.22 10.46 -12.39
C ASN A 83 -6.90 9.75 -11.07
N ARG A 84 -7.82 8.95 -10.55
CA ARG A 84 -7.62 8.22 -9.29
C ARG A 84 -8.24 6.83 -9.32
N ALA A 85 -7.66 5.95 -8.52
CA ALA A 85 -8.28 4.68 -8.17
C ALA A 85 -8.22 4.53 -6.64
N ALA A 86 -9.29 4.01 -6.06
CA ALA A 86 -9.36 3.72 -4.63
C ALA A 86 -9.66 2.24 -4.44
N ILE A 87 -8.78 1.56 -3.72
CA ILE A 87 -8.94 0.15 -3.33
C ILE A 87 -9.44 0.15 -1.90
N ILE A 88 -10.65 -0.37 -1.69
CA ILE A 88 -11.31 -0.37 -0.38
C ILE A 88 -11.43 -1.81 0.10
N GLY A 89 -11.05 -2.04 1.35
CA GLY A 89 -11.12 -3.37 1.89
C GLY A 89 -10.83 -3.44 3.38
N ALA A 90 -10.51 -4.65 3.82
CA ALA A 90 -10.14 -4.94 5.20
C ALA A 90 -8.99 -5.92 5.20
N LEU A 91 -8.12 -5.81 6.20
CA LEU A 91 -6.97 -6.69 6.33
C LEU A 91 -6.73 -7.10 7.77
N GLN A 92 -6.10 -8.25 7.93
CA GLN A 92 -5.48 -8.68 9.16
C GLN A 92 -4.04 -9.06 8.85
N THR A 93 -3.12 -8.49 9.59
CA THR A 93 -1.69 -8.69 9.37
C THR A 93 -1.01 -8.87 10.73
N ARG A 94 -0.17 -9.92 10.83
CA ARG A 94 0.62 -10.15 12.04
C ARG A 94 1.95 -9.42 11.93
N ILE A 95 2.30 -8.66 12.95
CA ILE A 95 3.63 -8.05 13.08
C ILE A 95 4.55 -9.07 13.75
N LYS A 96 5.58 -9.53 13.04
CA LYS A 96 6.45 -10.61 13.53
C LYS A 96 7.15 -10.25 14.83
N ALA A 97 7.63 -9.00 14.96
CA ALA A 97 8.38 -8.55 16.13
C ALA A 97 7.58 -8.60 17.43
N THR A 98 6.27 -8.34 17.39
CA THR A 98 5.40 -8.32 18.58
C THR A 98 4.48 -9.53 18.67
N GLY A 99 4.24 -10.21 17.54
CA GLY A 99 3.25 -11.28 17.43
C GLY A 99 1.80 -10.79 17.39
N LYS A 100 1.58 -9.49 17.48
CA LYS A 100 0.24 -8.90 17.50
C LYS A 100 -0.33 -8.77 16.10
N ILE A 101 -1.65 -8.80 16.00
CA ILE A 101 -2.37 -8.68 14.73
C ILE A 101 -2.95 -7.29 14.61
N ILE A 102 -2.68 -6.65 13.46
CA ILE A 102 -3.39 -5.45 13.02
C ILE A 102 -4.66 -5.95 12.33
N ALA A 103 -5.82 -5.47 12.76
CA ALA A 103 -7.09 -5.72 12.10
C ALA A 103 -7.72 -4.36 11.79
N THR A 104 -7.83 -4.02 10.52
CA THR A 104 -8.28 -2.68 10.11
C THR A 104 -9.00 -2.72 8.77
N GLN A 105 -9.88 -1.75 8.57
CA GLN A 105 -10.33 -1.36 7.23
C GLN A 105 -9.28 -0.46 6.62
N PHE A 106 -9.19 -0.46 5.29
CA PHE A 106 -8.22 0.38 4.60
C PHE A 106 -8.78 0.96 3.32
N ALA A 107 -8.17 2.06 2.87
CA ALA A 107 -8.32 2.59 1.53
C ALA A 107 -6.93 2.92 0.98
N ILE A 108 -6.60 2.34 -0.17
CA ILE A 108 -5.39 2.70 -0.91
C ILE A 108 -5.82 3.60 -2.05
N ILE A 109 -5.31 4.82 -2.06
CA ILE A 109 -5.67 5.82 -3.07
C ILE A 109 -4.46 6.01 -3.98
N LEU A 110 -4.66 5.73 -5.27
CA LEU A 110 -3.66 5.91 -6.31
C LEU A 110 -4.04 7.11 -7.15
N THR A 111 -3.14 8.06 -7.30
CA THR A 111 -3.31 9.17 -8.24
C THR A 111 -2.52 8.84 -9.49
N VAL A 112 -3.16 8.94 -10.65
CA VAL A 112 -2.57 8.59 -11.94
C VAL A 112 -2.48 9.83 -12.81
N THR A 113 -1.28 10.12 -13.30
CA THR A 113 -1.01 11.24 -14.19
C THR A 113 -0.26 10.70 -15.40
N GLY A 114 -0.80 10.90 -16.60
CA GLY A 114 -0.26 10.27 -17.79
C GLY A 114 -0.42 8.75 -17.67
N ASP A 115 0.68 8.01 -17.83
CA ASP A 115 0.68 6.55 -17.80
C ASP A 115 1.19 5.96 -16.50
N ALA A 116 1.43 6.80 -15.48
CA ALA A 116 2.08 6.37 -14.25
C ALA A 116 1.33 6.79 -13.01
N VAL A 117 1.48 6.01 -11.95
CA VAL A 117 0.99 6.36 -10.62
C VAL A 117 1.94 7.39 -10.02
N THR A 118 1.43 8.58 -9.75
CA THR A 118 2.23 9.69 -9.21
C THR A 118 2.10 9.84 -7.70
N ARG A 119 1.09 9.21 -7.10
CA ARG A 119 0.91 9.22 -5.65
C ARG A 119 0.28 7.93 -5.18
N PHE A 120 0.84 7.38 -4.12
CA PHE A 120 0.30 6.25 -3.37
C PHE A 120 -0.01 6.74 -1.96
N GLN A 121 -1.26 6.57 -1.52
CA GLN A 121 -1.68 6.96 -0.19
C GLN A 121 -2.49 5.83 0.42
N MET A 122 -2.15 5.41 1.64
CA MET A 122 -2.91 4.41 2.36
C MET A 122 -3.50 5.00 3.63
N LEU A 123 -4.79 4.80 3.82
CA LEU A 123 -5.54 5.20 5.00
C LEU A 123 -5.99 3.94 5.74
N GLU A 124 -5.76 3.90 7.03
CA GLU A 124 -6.08 2.76 7.89
C GLU A 124 -6.24 3.24 9.32
N ASP A 125 -6.58 2.32 10.24
CA ASP A 125 -6.60 2.63 11.67
C ASP A 125 -5.16 2.77 12.20
N SER A 126 -4.62 3.97 12.11
CA SER A 126 -3.22 4.25 12.50
C SER A 126 -2.98 4.03 14.00
N PHE A 127 -3.99 4.22 14.83
CA PHE A 127 -3.88 3.96 16.27
C PHE A 127 -3.77 2.45 16.54
N GLY A 128 -4.61 1.65 15.90
CA GLY A 128 -4.53 0.18 16.00
C GLY A 128 -3.20 -0.36 15.48
N VAL A 129 -2.68 0.20 14.38
CA VAL A 129 -1.36 -0.16 13.85
C VAL A 129 -0.27 0.16 14.87
N SER A 130 -0.29 1.34 15.45
CA SER A 130 0.69 1.75 16.47
C SER A 130 0.66 0.81 17.68
N LYS A 131 -0.52 0.47 18.18
CA LYS A 131 -0.68 -0.45 19.32
C LYS A 131 -0.12 -1.84 19.00
N ALA A 132 -0.39 -2.37 17.82
CA ALA A 132 0.09 -3.70 17.42
C ALA A 132 1.61 -3.73 17.19
N ALA A 133 2.21 -2.63 16.78
CA ALA A 133 3.65 -2.53 16.55
C ALA A 133 4.46 -2.36 17.84
N ARG A 134 3.82 -2.00 18.94
CA ARG A 134 4.49 -1.80 20.24
C ARG A 134 4.34 -3.02 21.13
N THR A 135 5.38 -3.31 21.86
CA THR A 135 5.38 -4.40 22.85
C THR A 135 4.66 -4.02 24.12
#